data_496fc8ab3558495fb339f29b4dd12e8a
#
_entry.id   496fc8ab3558495fb339f29b4dd12e8a
#
_cell.length_a   1.000
_cell.length_b   1.000
_cell.length_c   1.000
_cell.angle_alpha   90.00
_cell.angle_beta   90.00
_cell.angle_gamma   90.00
#
_symmetry.space_group_name_H-M   'P 1'
#
loop_
_entity.id
_entity.type
_entity.pdbx_description
1 polymer ?
#
loop_
_entity_poly.entity_id
_entity_poly.type
_entity_poly.pdbx_seq_one_letter_code
_entity_poly.pdbx_strand_id
1 'polypeptide(L)'
;MRKEIIKETGISAVRSIFGAVPFAGGALNEIFFDFRSRVKQNRINAFAEMLADFFVEHAEIDTESLKTEEFSDIFESVVRRVMLTKSKEKHVRYRDILIQHVFEPHKSVENAETYLDLIATLDEMAIRILAVHGQFSIDYARLELELMKTEGNARKEQNNIEKLKQSYPIKEDKLKIYEQAKSKFDSEAEVIRQEITDRQAFRKAEYFEISDSEFLYYKQTLYSKGLLIDKGFGTFGGSTPFLRMWVTDFGQQFLNFITDQG
;
A
#
# COMPACT_ATOMS: atom_id res chain seq x y z
N MET A 1 -29.58 2.97 25.89
CA MET A 1 -29.99 4.39 25.92
C MET A 1 -28.91 5.32 25.37
N ARG A 2 -27.72 5.48 26.00
CA ARG A 2 -26.67 6.40 25.49
C ARG A 2 -26.12 5.98 24.11
N LYS A 3 -25.91 4.68 23.85
CA LYS A 3 -25.48 4.14 22.54
C LYS A 3 -26.55 4.24 21.45
N GLU A 4 -27.82 4.16 21.80
CA GLU A 4 -28.92 4.28 20.83
C GLU A 4 -29.14 5.74 20.42
N ILE A 5 -29.03 6.68 21.35
CA ILE A 5 -29.10 8.12 21.06
C ILE A 5 -27.92 8.55 20.16
N ILE A 6 -26.71 8.04 20.43
CA ILE A 6 -25.53 8.30 19.59
C ILE A 6 -25.74 7.70 18.18
N LYS A 7 -26.31 6.51 18.06
CA LYS A 7 -26.60 5.86 16.80
C LYS A 7 -27.66 6.61 15.98
N GLU A 8 -28.74 7.08 16.60
CA GLU A 8 -29.74 7.91 15.94
C GLU A 8 -29.18 9.27 15.51
N THR A 9 -28.33 9.88 16.31
CA THR A 9 -27.65 11.14 15.99
C THR A 9 -26.66 10.93 14.82
N GLY A 10 -25.93 9.82 14.82
CA GLY A 10 -25.01 9.45 13.73
C GLY A 10 -25.72 9.20 12.41
N ILE A 11 -26.81 8.43 12.42
CA ILE A 11 -27.63 8.18 11.22
C ILE A 11 -28.27 9.49 10.72
N SER A 12 -28.68 10.36 11.61
CA SER A 12 -29.21 11.69 11.28
C SER A 12 -28.13 12.59 10.69
N ALA A 13 -26.91 12.55 11.22
CA ALA A 13 -25.74 13.29 10.69
C ALA A 13 -25.38 12.78 9.29
N VAL A 14 -25.33 11.47 9.08
CA VAL A 14 -25.08 10.89 7.75
C VAL A 14 -26.20 11.23 6.77
N ARG A 15 -27.45 11.13 7.18
CA ARG A 15 -28.56 11.59 6.33
C ARG A 15 -28.48 13.08 6.01
N SER A 16 -27.98 13.90 6.94
CA SER A 16 -27.72 15.31 6.71
C SER A 16 -26.55 15.51 5.74
N ILE A 17 -25.49 14.72 5.85
CA ILE A 17 -24.33 14.71 4.93
C ILE A 17 -24.77 14.25 3.54
N PHE A 18 -25.48 13.13 3.43
CA PHE A 18 -26.05 12.65 2.17
C PHE A 18 -27.05 13.65 1.55
N GLY A 19 -27.77 14.43 2.36
CA GLY A 19 -28.67 15.49 1.93
C GLY A 19 -27.99 16.82 1.64
N ALA A 20 -26.77 17.02 2.13
CA ALA A 20 -25.97 18.23 1.91
C ALA A 20 -25.10 18.15 0.64
N VAL A 21 -24.87 16.96 0.08
CA VAL A 21 -24.16 16.78 -1.20
C VAL A 21 -25.12 17.23 -2.32
N PRO A 22 -24.86 18.38 -3.00
CA PRO A 22 -25.87 19.10 -3.80
C PRO A 22 -26.41 18.29 -4.98
N PHE A 23 -25.66 17.36 -5.52
CA PHE A 23 -26.03 16.54 -6.68
C PHE A 23 -26.32 15.08 -6.31
N ALA A 24 -25.90 14.63 -5.12
CA ALA A 24 -26.18 13.28 -4.65
C ALA A 24 -27.68 13.03 -4.40
N GLY A 25 -28.47 14.06 -4.14
CA GLY A 25 -29.90 13.94 -3.95
C GLY A 25 -30.66 13.42 -5.20
N GLY A 26 -30.19 13.79 -6.40
CA GLY A 26 -30.75 13.27 -7.67
C GLY A 26 -30.24 11.84 -7.94
N ALA A 27 -28.94 11.64 -7.91
CA ALA A 27 -28.31 10.35 -8.13
C ALA A 27 -28.69 9.33 -7.03
N LEU A 28 -28.74 9.77 -5.76
CA LEU A 28 -29.24 8.92 -4.67
C LEU A 28 -30.73 8.58 -4.84
N ASN A 29 -31.56 9.51 -5.27
CA ASN A 29 -32.96 9.21 -5.55
C ASN A 29 -33.11 8.20 -6.70
N GLU A 30 -32.38 8.35 -7.80
CA GLU A 30 -32.33 7.34 -8.87
C GLU A 30 -31.77 5.99 -8.34
N ILE A 31 -30.69 6.02 -7.60
CA ILE A 31 -30.07 4.84 -6.98
C ILE A 31 -31.05 4.20 -5.98
N PHE A 32 -31.78 4.97 -5.17
CA PHE A 32 -32.70 4.44 -4.17
C PHE A 32 -34.04 4.00 -4.82
N PHE A 33 -34.51 4.64 -5.87
CA PHE A 33 -35.78 4.31 -6.49
C PHE A 33 -35.70 3.21 -7.56
N ASP A 34 -34.58 3.12 -8.29
CA ASP A 34 -34.39 2.10 -9.34
C ASP A 34 -33.98 0.72 -8.80
N PHE A 35 -33.50 0.64 -7.54
CA PHE A 35 -33.08 -0.62 -6.96
C PHE A 35 -34.10 -1.29 -6.06
N ARG A 36 -35.03 -2.05 -6.67
CA ARG A 36 -35.94 -3.01 -5.99
C ARG A 36 -35.17 -4.16 -5.26
N SER A 37 -33.83 -4.15 -5.19
CA SER A 37 -33.06 -5.20 -4.57
C SER A 37 -32.75 -4.88 -3.10
N ARG A 38 -33.45 -5.59 -2.21
CA ARG A 38 -33.24 -5.53 -0.76
C ARG A 38 -31.76 -5.72 -0.34
N VAL A 39 -31.00 -6.50 -1.13
CA VAL A 39 -29.59 -6.78 -0.88
C VAL A 39 -28.72 -5.55 -1.09
N LYS A 40 -28.94 -4.80 -2.15
CA LYS A 40 -28.18 -3.57 -2.45
C LYS A 40 -28.48 -2.48 -1.42
N GLN A 41 -29.76 -2.34 -1.06
CA GLN A 41 -30.19 -1.40 -0.01
C GLN A 41 -29.50 -1.72 1.33
N ASN A 42 -29.41 -2.98 1.73
CA ASN A 42 -28.74 -3.38 2.96
C ASN A 42 -27.23 -3.03 2.95
N ARG A 43 -26.55 -3.14 1.78
CA ARG A 43 -25.15 -2.74 1.65
C ARG A 43 -24.97 -1.24 1.81
N ILE A 44 -25.81 -0.44 1.19
CA ILE A 44 -25.79 1.03 1.35
C ILE A 44 -26.04 1.42 2.80
N ASN A 45 -27.02 0.80 3.46
CA ASN A 45 -27.34 1.09 4.86
C ASN A 45 -26.15 0.75 5.77
N ALA A 46 -25.54 -0.41 5.58
CA ALA A 46 -24.34 -0.80 6.35
C ALA A 46 -23.15 0.13 6.08
N PHE A 47 -22.97 0.60 4.86
CA PHE A 47 -21.95 1.57 4.52
C PHE A 47 -22.22 2.94 5.13
N ALA A 48 -23.47 3.38 5.11
CA ALA A 48 -23.92 4.63 5.76
C ALA A 48 -23.70 4.57 7.29
N GLU A 49 -23.99 3.43 7.93
CA GLU A 49 -23.68 3.23 9.34
C GLU A 49 -22.16 3.34 9.62
N MET A 50 -21.34 2.74 8.78
CA MET A 50 -19.89 2.80 8.89
C MET A 50 -19.32 4.23 8.73
N LEU A 51 -19.89 5.04 7.84
CA LEU A 51 -19.59 6.46 7.71
C LEU A 51 -20.05 7.25 8.92
N ALA A 52 -21.26 6.95 9.44
CA ALA A 52 -21.83 7.62 10.60
C ALA A 52 -20.96 7.44 11.85
N ASP A 53 -20.51 6.20 12.10
CA ASP A 53 -19.67 5.89 13.25
C ASP A 53 -18.38 6.72 13.21
N PHE A 54 -17.77 6.85 12.03
CA PHE A 54 -16.59 7.69 11.85
C PHE A 54 -16.85 9.17 12.10
N PHE A 55 -17.92 9.73 11.54
CA PHE A 55 -18.23 11.15 11.71
C PHE A 55 -18.66 11.51 13.14
N VAL A 56 -19.22 10.56 13.89
CA VAL A 56 -19.51 10.76 15.33
C VAL A 56 -18.23 10.85 16.16
N GLU A 57 -17.21 10.09 15.78
CA GLU A 57 -15.90 10.10 16.44
C GLU A 57 -15.08 11.36 16.11
N HIS A 58 -15.34 12.00 14.95
CA HIS A 58 -14.59 13.14 14.43
C HIS A 58 -15.52 14.35 14.21
N ALA A 59 -16.01 14.93 15.28
CA ALA A 59 -17.04 15.99 15.27
C ALA A 59 -16.61 17.33 14.63
N GLU A 60 -15.36 17.51 14.23
CA GLU A 60 -14.79 18.77 13.70
C GLU A 60 -14.72 18.81 12.16
N ILE A 61 -15.66 18.17 11.46
CA ILE A 61 -15.63 18.12 9.99
C ILE A 61 -16.19 19.41 9.41
N ASP A 62 -15.43 20.04 8.52
CA ASP A 62 -15.91 21.12 7.68
C ASP A 62 -16.93 20.61 6.66
N THR A 63 -18.20 20.91 6.90
CA THR A 63 -19.30 20.51 6.00
C THR A 63 -19.29 21.23 4.66
N GLU A 64 -18.52 22.31 4.49
CA GLU A 64 -18.41 23.01 3.20
C GLU A 64 -17.62 22.17 2.18
N SER A 65 -16.61 21.39 2.63
CA SER A 65 -15.87 20.48 1.77
C SER A 65 -16.76 19.41 1.11
N LEU A 66 -17.88 19.05 1.76
CA LEU A 66 -18.85 18.08 1.26
C LEU A 66 -19.74 18.61 0.13
N LYS A 67 -19.73 19.94 -0.09
CA LYS A 67 -20.59 20.60 -1.09
C LYS A 67 -19.89 20.83 -2.42
N THR A 68 -18.67 20.33 -2.58
CA THR A 68 -17.91 20.46 -3.83
C THR A 68 -18.42 19.46 -4.88
N GLU A 69 -18.29 19.82 -6.16
CA GLU A 69 -18.61 18.94 -7.28
C GLU A 69 -17.72 17.69 -7.27
N GLU A 70 -16.41 17.89 -7.00
CA GLU A 70 -15.43 16.80 -6.91
C GLU A 70 -15.80 15.76 -5.83
N PHE A 71 -16.24 16.23 -4.65
CA PHE A 71 -16.69 15.30 -3.60
C PHE A 71 -17.94 14.55 -4.05
N SER A 72 -18.89 15.22 -4.71
CA SER A 72 -20.11 14.61 -5.22
C SER A 72 -19.82 13.49 -6.20
N ASP A 73 -18.89 13.70 -7.13
CA ASP A 73 -18.50 12.73 -8.16
C ASP A 73 -17.85 11.49 -7.54
N ILE A 74 -16.89 11.69 -6.62
CA ILE A 74 -16.22 10.59 -5.89
C ILE A 74 -17.25 9.84 -5.04
N PHE A 75 -18.14 10.56 -4.36
CA PHE A 75 -19.18 9.96 -3.53
C PHE A 75 -20.13 9.07 -4.36
N GLU A 76 -20.61 9.56 -5.50
CA GLU A 76 -21.45 8.76 -6.40
C GLU A 76 -20.74 7.51 -6.89
N SER A 77 -19.49 7.65 -7.31
CA SER A 77 -18.63 6.56 -7.75
C SER A 77 -18.42 5.50 -6.66
N VAL A 78 -18.20 5.92 -5.43
CA VAL A 78 -18.08 5.03 -4.27
C VAL A 78 -19.40 4.30 -4.00
N VAL A 79 -20.54 5.02 -3.92
CA VAL A 79 -21.83 4.41 -3.63
C VAL A 79 -22.21 3.36 -4.68
N ARG A 80 -21.95 3.62 -5.95
CA ARG A 80 -22.16 2.64 -7.04
C ARG A 80 -21.35 1.35 -6.81
N ARG A 81 -20.09 1.46 -6.41
CA ARG A 81 -19.21 0.30 -6.16
C ARG A 81 -19.58 -0.46 -4.88
N VAL A 82 -20.00 0.24 -3.83
CA VAL A 82 -20.53 -0.35 -2.60
C VAL A 82 -21.73 -1.26 -2.88
N MET A 83 -22.65 -0.81 -3.74
CA MET A 83 -23.81 -1.63 -4.13
C MET A 83 -23.43 -2.93 -4.84
N LEU A 84 -22.33 -2.93 -5.60
CA LEU A 84 -21.91 -4.05 -6.42
C LEU A 84 -21.06 -5.08 -5.68
N THR A 85 -20.40 -4.70 -4.58
CA THR A 85 -19.52 -5.61 -3.83
C THR A 85 -20.14 -6.13 -2.55
N LYS A 86 -19.76 -7.37 -2.16
CA LYS A 86 -20.10 -7.99 -0.88
C LYS A 86 -18.99 -7.83 0.16
N SER A 87 -17.78 -7.47 -0.27
CA SER A 87 -16.61 -7.41 0.60
C SER A 87 -16.72 -6.23 1.55
N LYS A 88 -16.66 -6.53 2.85
CA LYS A 88 -16.61 -5.53 3.92
C LYS A 88 -15.29 -4.77 3.89
N GLU A 89 -14.22 -5.44 3.55
CA GLU A 89 -12.87 -4.88 3.42
C GLU A 89 -12.85 -3.80 2.33
N LYS A 90 -13.49 -4.07 1.19
CA LYS A 90 -13.65 -3.05 0.13
C LYS A 90 -14.53 -1.89 0.59
N HIS A 91 -15.59 -2.14 1.37
CA HIS A 91 -16.40 -1.07 1.93
C HIS A 91 -15.59 -0.17 2.87
N VAL A 92 -14.71 -0.74 3.70
CA VAL A 92 -13.79 0.03 4.55
C VAL A 92 -12.91 0.92 3.69
N ARG A 93 -12.25 0.39 2.66
CA ARG A 93 -11.41 1.19 1.76
C ARG A 93 -12.17 2.30 1.05
N TYR A 94 -13.40 2.03 0.60
CA TYR A 94 -14.26 3.06 -0.01
C TYR A 94 -14.66 4.16 0.98
N ARG A 95 -14.95 3.80 2.24
CA ARG A 95 -15.19 4.77 3.31
C ARG A 95 -13.97 5.66 3.49
N ASP A 96 -12.81 5.03 3.59
CA ASP A 96 -11.55 5.69 3.87
C ASP A 96 -11.19 6.71 2.77
N ILE A 97 -11.43 6.39 1.51
CA ILE A 97 -11.28 7.33 0.39
C ILE A 97 -12.17 8.58 0.57
N LEU A 98 -13.43 8.40 0.94
CA LEU A 98 -14.32 9.53 1.19
C LEU A 98 -13.84 10.38 2.37
N ILE A 99 -13.39 9.73 3.43
CA ILE A 99 -12.84 10.40 4.62
C ILE A 99 -11.61 11.23 4.25
N GLN A 100 -10.66 10.65 3.52
CA GLN A 100 -9.46 11.35 3.08
C GLN A 100 -9.82 12.58 2.24
N HIS A 101 -10.76 12.45 1.35
CA HIS A 101 -11.21 13.58 0.51
C HIS A 101 -11.86 14.70 1.33
N VAL A 102 -12.54 14.37 2.42
CA VAL A 102 -13.13 15.34 3.34
C VAL A 102 -12.06 16.12 4.11
N PHE A 103 -11.03 15.44 4.59
CA PHE A 103 -9.96 16.08 5.38
C PHE A 103 -8.89 16.77 4.53
N GLU A 104 -8.66 16.31 3.31
CA GLU A 104 -7.64 16.82 2.40
C GLU A 104 -8.21 17.15 1.01
N PRO A 105 -9.21 18.07 0.92
CA PRO A 105 -9.89 18.35 -0.34
C PRO A 105 -8.96 18.91 -1.43
N HIS A 106 -7.80 19.45 -1.04
CA HIS A 106 -6.79 19.97 -1.97
C HIS A 106 -5.81 18.90 -2.51
N LYS A 107 -5.79 17.73 -1.94
CA LYS A 107 -5.16 16.56 -2.55
C LYS A 107 -6.12 15.98 -3.57
N SER A 108 -6.32 16.68 -4.70
CA SER A 108 -7.06 16.08 -5.81
C SER A 108 -6.33 14.80 -6.18
N VAL A 109 -6.97 13.67 -5.95
CA VAL A 109 -6.38 12.40 -6.31
C VAL A 109 -6.60 12.26 -7.81
N GLU A 110 -5.61 12.72 -8.60
CA GLU A 110 -5.63 12.68 -10.07
C GLU A 110 -6.03 11.31 -10.62
N ASN A 111 -5.86 10.27 -9.80
CA ASN A 111 -6.15 8.88 -10.13
C ASN A 111 -7.29 8.26 -9.28
N ALA A 112 -8.13 9.05 -8.61
CA ALA A 112 -9.16 8.53 -7.69
C ALA A 112 -10.04 7.46 -8.34
N GLU A 113 -10.58 7.72 -9.53
CA GLU A 113 -11.40 6.77 -10.28
C GLU A 113 -10.64 5.50 -10.62
N THR A 114 -9.37 5.63 -11.05
CA THR A 114 -8.50 4.47 -11.33
C THR A 114 -8.27 3.63 -10.08
N TYR A 115 -8.05 4.28 -8.93
CA TYR A 115 -7.86 3.57 -7.66
C TYR A 115 -9.15 2.90 -7.17
N LEU A 116 -10.30 3.56 -7.33
CA LEU A 116 -11.59 2.96 -7.05
C LEU A 116 -11.84 1.71 -7.91
N ASP A 117 -11.46 1.74 -9.19
CA ASP A 117 -11.55 0.58 -10.08
C ASP A 117 -10.56 -0.54 -9.70
N LEU A 118 -9.37 -0.19 -9.26
CA LEU A 118 -8.42 -1.17 -8.72
C LEU A 118 -8.98 -1.87 -7.48
N ILE A 119 -9.54 -1.11 -6.52
CA ILE A 119 -10.20 -1.69 -5.35
C ILE A 119 -11.37 -2.58 -5.76
N ALA A 120 -12.17 -2.17 -6.74
CA ALA A 120 -13.30 -2.96 -7.21
C ALA A 120 -12.86 -4.32 -7.79
N THR A 121 -11.77 -4.34 -8.56
CA THR A 121 -11.31 -5.49 -9.35
C THR A 121 -10.30 -6.39 -8.67
N LEU A 122 -9.46 -5.85 -7.79
CA LEU A 122 -8.49 -6.63 -7.02
C LEU A 122 -9.20 -7.32 -5.85
N ASP A 123 -8.81 -8.55 -5.56
CA ASP A 123 -9.19 -9.23 -4.32
C ASP A 123 -8.15 -8.97 -3.20
N GLU A 124 -8.47 -9.41 -1.99
CA GLU A 124 -7.62 -9.18 -0.83
C GLU A 124 -6.25 -9.84 -0.95
N MET A 125 -6.17 -10.99 -1.63
CA MET A 125 -4.91 -11.69 -1.84
C MET A 125 -4.01 -10.89 -2.78
N ALA A 126 -4.55 -10.34 -3.88
CA ALA A 126 -3.80 -9.48 -4.79
C ALA A 126 -3.24 -8.25 -4.06
N ILE A 127 -4.06 -7.60 -3.22
CA ILE A 127 -3.65 -6.42 -2.44
C ILE A 127 -2.58 -6.80 -1.42
N ARG A 128 -2.74 -7.94 -0.71
CA ARG A 128 -1.74 -8.45 0.23
C ARG A 128 -0.41 -8.75 -0.46
N ILE A 129 -0.44 -9.39 -1.63
CA ILE A 129 0.77 -9.64 -2.42
C ILE A 129 1.43 -8.33 -2.84
N LEU A 130 0.66 -7.36 -3.33
CA LEU A 130 1.18 -6.04 -3.70
C LEU A 130 1.82 -5.33 -2.50
N ALA A 131 1.17 -5.33 -1.34
CA ALA A 131 1.68 -4.70 -0.12
C ALA A 131 3.02 -5.31 0.33
N VAL A 132 3.12 -6.64 0.32
CA VAL A 132 4.38 -7.35 0.65
C VAL A 132 5.49 -7.01 -0.35
N HIS A 133 5.19 -6.92 -1.65
CA HIS A 133 6.17 -6.50 -2.65
C HIS A 133 6.56 -5.02 -2.48
N GLY A 134 5.62 -4.15 -2.09
CA GLY A 134 5.89 -2.74 -1.76
C GLY A 134 6.86 -2.62 -0.58
N GLN A 135 6.54 -3.28 0.54
CA GLN A 135 7.40 -3.28 1.72
C GLN A 135 8.79 -3.87 1.43
N PHE A 136 8.84 -5.00 0.68
CA PHE A 136 10.11 -5.56 0.25
C PHE A 136 10.93 -4.57 -0.57
N SER A 137 10.32 -3.83 -1.49
CA SER A 137 11.03 -2.86 -2.34
C SER A 137 11.69 -1.75 -1.50
N ILE A 138 11.00 -1.26 -0.48
CA ILE A 138 11.51 -0.23 0.46
C ILE A 138 12.66 -0.81 1.29
N ASP A 139 12.45 -1.97 1.90
CA ASP A 139 13.45 -2.62 2.76
C ASP A 139 14.70 -3.02 1.99
N TYR A 140 14.53 -3.56 0.78
CA TYR A 140 15.65 -3.95 -0.07
C TYR A 140 16.52 -2.75 -0.45
N ALA A 141 15.91 -1.63 -0.84
CA ALA A 141 16.66 -0.42 -1.19
C ALA A 141 17.49 0.09 0.00
N ARG A 142 16.93 0.05 1.21
CA ARG A 142 17.64 0.40 2.44
C ARG A 142 18.80 -0.54 2.72
N LEU A 143 18.57 -1.85 2.70
CA LEU A 143 19.57 -2.88 2.98
C LEU A 143 20.67 -2.92 1.91
N GLU A 144 20.34 -2.72 0.64
CA GLU A 144 21.32 -2.64 -0.44
C GLU A 144 22.27 -1.46 -0.26
N LEU A 145 21.74 -0.29 0.11
CA LEU A 145 22.55 0.89 0.40
C LEU A 145 23.48 0.65 1.61
N GLU A 146 22.98 0.00 2.66
CA GLU A 146 23.76 -0.35 3.86
C GLU A 146 24.85 -1.36 3.53
N LEU A 147 24.53 -2.38 2.74
CA LEU A 147 25.49 -3.37 2.26
C LEU A 147 26.61 -2.71 1.45
N MET A 148 26.25 -1.83 0.50
CA MET A 148 27.24 -1.10 -0.31
C MET A 148 28.20 -0.26 0.56
N LYS A 149 27.70 0.41 1.59
CA LYS A 149 28.52 1.18 2.53
C LYS A 149 29.46 0.28 3.32
N THR A 150 28.94 -0.83 3.85
CA THR A 150 29.70 -1.79 4.66
C THR A 150 30.79 -2.46 3.84
N GLU A 151 30.48 -2.94 2.63
CA GLU A 151 31.47 -3.49 1.70
C GLU A 151 32.50 -2.45 1.26
N GLY A 152 32.09 -1.20 1.05
CA GLY A 152 32.98 -0.09 0.75
C GLY A 152 34.00 0.14 1.87
N ASN A 153 33.55 0.09 3.12
CA ASN A 153 34.45 0.17 4.29
C ASN A 153 35.40 -1.02 4.37
N ALA A 154 34.92 -2.25 4.18
CA ALA A 154 35.74 -3.44 4.14
C ALA A 154 36.87 -3.34 3.07
N ARG A 155 36.49 -2.88 1.84
CA ARG A 155 37.49 -2.65 0.76
C ARG A 155 38.50 -1.58 1.11
N LYS A 156 38.07 -0.51 1.80
CA LYS A 156 38.99 0.54 2.27
C LYS A 156 40.04 -0.03 3.27
N GLU A 157 39.58 -0.84 4.23
CA GLU A 157 40.50 -1.46 5.18
C GLU A 157 41.41 -2.50 4.50
N GLN A 158 40.92 -3.25 3.54
CA GLN A 158 41.76 -4.13 2.71
C GLN A 158 42.88 -3.36 2.00
N ASN A 159 42.57 -2.21 1.39
CA ASN A 159 43.56 -1.36 0.75
C ASN A 159 44.58 -0.81 1.76
N ASN A 160 44.18 -0.48 3.00
CA ASN A 160 45.07 -0.06 4.06
C ASN A 160 46.02 -1.18 4.49
N ILE A 161 45.53 -2.41 4.61
CA ILE A 161 46.31 -3.62 4.88
C ILE A 161 47.38 -3.83 3.80
N GLU A 162 46.98 -3.75 2.52
CA GLU A 162 47.91 -3.94 1.40
C GLU A 162 49.01 -2.90 1.37
N LYS A 163 48.68 -1.62 1.60
CA LYS A 163 49.68 -0.53 1.71
C LYS A 163 50.62 -0.74 2.86
N LEU A 164 50.16 -1.21 4.03
CA LEU A 164 51.03 -1.49 5.17
C LEU A 164 51.94 -2.67 4.91
N LYS A 165 51.48 -3.73 4.25
CA LYS A 165 52.30 -4.90 3.89
C LYS A 165 53.41 -4.55 2.90
N GLN A 166 53.25 -3.51 2.10
CA GLN A 166 54.28 -3.00 1.18
C GLN A 166 55.25 -2.02 1.84
N SER A 167 54.95 -1.54 3.05
CA SER A 167 55.84 -0.61 3.78
C SER A 167 56.89 -1.34 4.58
N TYR A 168 58.10 -0.74 4.69
CA TYR A 168 59.17 -1.27 5.55
C TYR A 168 59.65 -0.17 6.52
N PRO A 169 59.71 -0.44 7.83
CA PRO A 169 59.30 -1.67 8.55
C PRO A 169 57.76 -1.78 8.63
N ILE A 170 57.25 -3.04 8.65
CA ILE A 170 55.81 -3.31 8.79
C ILE A 170 55.39 -2.92 10.22
N LYS A 171 54.32 -2.10 10.31
CA LYS A 171 53.76 -1.68 11.60
C LYS A 171 52.65 -2.69 12.02
N GLU A 172 53.08 -3.76 12.71
CA GLU A 172 52.23 -4.89 13.08
C GLU A 172 50.98 -4.47 13.88
N ASP A 173 51.11 -3.51 14.81
CA ASP A 173 49.97 -3.04 15.62
C ASP A 173 48.89 -2.40 14.74
N LYS A 174 49.30 -1.60 13.75
CA LYS A 174 48.34 -0.99 12.80
C LYS A 174 47.75 -2.04 11.88
N LEU A 175 48.50 -3.04 11.48
CA LEU A 175 48.02 -4.12 10.65
C LEU A 175 46.88 -4.89 11.35
N LYS A 176 47.06 -5.26 12.62
CA LYS A 176 46.07 -5.92 13.45
C LYS A 176 44.76 -5.09 13.55
N ILE A 177 44.89 -3.77 13.74
CA ILE A 177 43.74 -2.87 13.84
C ILE A 177 42.89 -2.90 12.53
N TYR A 178 43.59 -2.80 11.38
CA TYR A 178 42.88 -2.83 10.08
C TYR A 178 42.28 -4.20 9.75
N GLU A 179 43.00 -5.30 10.11
CA GLU A 179 42.49 -6.66 9.96
C GLU A 179 41.23 -6.90 10.82
N GLN A 180 41.22 -6.42 12.07
CA GLN A 180 40.05 -6.49 12.94
C GLN A 180 38.88 -5.65 12.39
N ALA A 181 39.14 -4.42 11.95
CA ALA A 181 38.12 -3.56 11.37
C ALA A 181 37.51 -4.19 10.10
N LYS A 182 38.37 -4.73 9.21
CA LYS A 182 37.87 -5.44 8.00
C LYS A 182 37.03 -6.64 8.37
N SER A 183 37.50 -7.50 9.29
CA SER A 183 36.72 -8.68 9.72
C SER A 183 35.36 -8.30 10.30
N LYS A 184 35.29 -7.19 11.03
CA LYS A 184 34.01 -6.67 11.53
C LYS A 184 33.06 -6.28 10.38
N PHE A 185 33.53 -5.50 9.40
CA PHE A 185 32.73 -5.11 8.24
C PHE A 185 32.32 -6.31 7.38
N ASP A 186 33.19 -7.29 7.19
CA ASP A 186 32.85 -8.52 6.47
C ASP A 186 31.73 -9.30 7.18
N SER A 187 31.78 -9.38 8.52
CA SER A 187 30.73 -10.02 9.32
C SER A 187 29.40 -9.25 9.26
N GLU A 188 29.44 -7.92 9.34
CA GLU A 188 28.26 -7.07 9.20
C GLU A 188 27.63 -7.22 7.79
N ALA A 189 28.45 -7.24 6.75
CA ALA A 189 27.97 -7.43 5.38
C ALA A 189 27.27 -8.80 5.19
N GLU A 190 27.79 -9.85 5.84
CA GLU A 190 27.18 -11.17 5.78
C GLU A 190 25.80 -11.20 6.47
N VAL A 191 25.67 -10.53 7.63
CA VAL A 191 24.37 -10.38 8.32
C VAL A 191 23.36 -9.67 7.42
N ILE A 192 23.76 -8.57 6.74
CA ILE A 192 22.87 -7.84 5.84
C ILE A 192 22.45 -8.71 4.64
N ARG A 193 23.39 -9.49 4.05
CA ARG A 193 23.07 -10.41 2.95
C ARG A 193 22.06 -11.48 3.39
N GLN A 194 22.22 -12.01 4.60
CA GLN A 194 21.29 -12.97 5.16
C GLN A 194 19.90 -12.34 5.35
N GLU A 195 19.83 -11.11 5.88
CA GLU A 195 18.55 -10.39 6.03
C GLU A 195 17.86 -10.18 4.68
N ILE A 196 18.60 -9.79 3.63
CA ILE A 196 18.06 -9.68 2.27
C ILE A 196 17.50 -11.03 1.79
N THR A 197 18.22 -12.12 2.04
CA THR A 197 17.82 -13.47 1.64
C THR A 197 16.53 -13.91 2.36
N ASP A 198 16.48 -13.67 3.67
CA ASP A 198 15.31 -14.01 4.50
C ASP A 198 14.06 -13.25 4.04
N ARG A 199 14.22 -11.96 3.72
CA ARG A 199 13.11 -11.13 3.18
C ARG A 199 12.62 -11.61 1.81
N GLN A 200 13.46 -12.23 0.99
CA GLN A 200 13.03 -12.81 -0.27
C GLN A 200 12.04 -13.98 -0.07
N ALA A 201 12.05 -14.65 1.08
CA ALA A 201 11.09 -15.70 1.39
C ALA A 201 9.64 -15.19 1.42
N PHE A 202 9.42 -13.94 1.83
CA PHE A 202 8.10 -13.31 1.83
C PHE A 202 7.49 -13.09 0.42
N ARG A 203 8.30 -13.25 -0.62
CA ARG A 203 7.89 -13.09 -2.04
C ARG A 203 7.65 -14.43 -2.74
N LYS A 204 7.40 -15.48 -1.98
CA LYS A 204 7.10 -16.83 -2.48
C LYS A 204 5.66 -17.21 -2.21
N ALA A 205 5.13 -18.15 -2.99
CA ALA A 205 3.76 -18.64 -2.87
C ALA A 205 3.48 -19.22 -1.47
N GLU A 206 4.47 -19.91 -0.89
CA GLU A 206 4.36 -20.55 0.43
C GLU A 206 4.05 -19.53 1.54
N TYR A 207 4.58 -18.31 1.45
CA TYR A 207 4.29 -17.26 2.44
C TYR A 207 2.80 -16.85 2.44
N PHE A 208 2.15 -16.96 1.30
CA PHE A 208 0.73 -16.62 1.14
C PHE A 208 -0.18 -17.84 1.30
N GLU A 209 0.38 -19.04 1.53
CA GLU A 209 -0.35 -20.30 1.64
C GLU A 209 -1.18 -20.63 0.38
N ILE A 210 -0.66 -20.29 -0.80
CA ILE A 210 -1.29 -20.54 -2.10
C ILE A 210 -0.34 -21.33 -3.00
N SER A 211 -0.88 -21.90 -4.08
CA SER A 211 -0.08 -22.59 -5.07
C SER A 211 0.76 -21.62 -5.92
N ASP A 212 1.87 -22.13 -6.49
CA ASP A 212 2.71 -21.36 -7.42
C ASP A 212 1.92 -20.83 -8.63
N SER A 213 0.94 -21.58 -9.11
CA SER A 213 0.07 -21.18 -10.22
C SER A 213 -0.84 -20.02 -9.84
N GLU A 214 -1.42 -20.04 -8.65
CA GLU A 214 -2.22 -18.92 -8.13
C GLU A 214 -1.36 -17.70 -7.89
N PHE A 215 -0.17 -17.88 -7.29
CA PHE A 215 0.77 -16.79 -7.07
C PHE A 215 1.21 -16.14 -8.39
N LEU A 216 1.48 -16.95 -9.41
CA LEU A 216 1.79 -16.46 -10.76
C LEU A 216 0.62 -15.66 -11.35
N TYR A 217 -0.61 -16.16 -11.22
CA TYR A 217 -1.82 -15.46 -11.66
C TYR A 217 -1.93 -14.06 -11.02
N TYR A 218 -1.73 -13.97 -9.70
CA TYR A 218 -1.75 -12.67 -9.01
C TYR A 218 -0.65 -11.73 -9.50
N LYS A 219 0.57 -12.22 -9.66
CA LYS A 219 1.68 -11.41 -10.20
C LYS A 219 1.37 -10.89 -11.60
N GLN A 220 0.84 -11.74 -12.48
CA GLN A 220 0.42 -11.34 -13.84
C GLN A 220 -0.71 -10.31 -13.80
N THR A 221 -1.69 -10.48 -12.91
CA THR A 221 -2.79 -9.54 -12.72
C THR A 221 -2.26 -8.17 -12.27
N LEU A 222 -1.40 -8.13 -11.27
CA LEU A 222 -0.80 -6.90 -10.77
C LEU A 222 0.12 -6.23 -11.81
N TYR A 223 0.87 -7.03 -12.57
CA TYR A 223 1.69 -6.56 -13.69
C TYR A 223 0.83 -5.93 -14.81
N SER A 224 -0.25 -6.59 -15.22
CA SER A 224 -1.15 -6.09 -16.26
C SER A 224 -1.86 -4.78 -15.89
N LYS A 225 -2.00 -4.51 -14.59
CA LYS A 225 -2.55 -3.27 -14.05
C LYS A 225 -1.48 -2.20 -13.80
N GLY A 226 -0.23 -2.45 -14.14
CA GLY A 226 0.87 -1.51 -13.95
C GLY A 226 1.31 -1.32 -12.49
N LEU A 227 0.85 -2.17 -11.56
CA LEU A 227 1.18 -2.09 -10.13
C LEU A 227 2.52 -2.75 -9.80
N LEU A 228 2.89 -3.78 -10.56
CA LEU A 228 4.19 -4.44 -10.48
C LEU A 228 4.92 -4.36 -11.83
N ILE A 229 6.24 -4.40 -11.78
CA ILE A 229 7.12 -4.50 -12.95
C ILE A 229 8.11 -5.65 -12.76
N ASP A 230 8.41 -6.40 -13.83
CA ASP A 230 9.45 -7.43 -13.81
C ASP A 230 10.81 -6.83 -14.21
N LYS A 231 11.70 -6.66 -13.24
CA LYS A 231 13.10 -6.22 -13.48
C LYS A 231 14.03 -7.34 -13.99
N GLY A 232 13.51 -8.55 -14.18
CA GLY A 232 14.24 -9.66 -14.77
C GLY A 232 14.26 -9.63 -16.29
N PHE A 233 13.37 -8.88 -16.94
CA PHE A 233 13.34 -8.72 -18.40
C PHE A 233 14.59 -7.97 -18.87
N GLY A 234 15.35 -8.60 -19.77
CA GLY A 234 16.53 -7.98 -20.40
C GLY A 234 17.86 -8.31 -19.73
N THR A 235 17.91 -9.16 -18.70
CA THR A 235 19.18 -9.67 -18.19
C THR A 235 19.70 -10.81 -19.09
N PHE A 236 20.94 -10.68 -19.58
CA PHE A 236 21.63 -11.75 -20.29
C PHE A 236 21.72 -13.00 -19.41
N GLY A 237 21.01 -14.07 -19.75
CA GLY A 237 21.05 -15.31 -18.99
C GLY A 237 19.69 -16.01 -18.78
N GLY A 238 18.60 -15.48 -19.34
CA GLY A 238 17.30 -16.13 -19.32
C GLY A 238 16.66 -16.13 -17.92
N SER A 239 16.04 -15.04 -17.51
CA SER A 239 15.26 -15.03 -16.26
C SER A 239 13.91 -15.67 -16.49
N THR A 240 13.45 -16.49 -15.54
CA THR A 240 12.06 -16.93 -15.48
C THR A 240 11.15 -15.72 -15.39
N PRO A 241 10.16 -15.57 -16.29
CA PRO A 241 9.22 -14.43 -16.23
C PRO A 241 8.53 -14.32 -14.87
N PHE A 242 8.29 -13.10 -14.44
CA PHE A 242 7.62 -12.76 -13.16
C PHE A 242 8.35 -13.22 -11.89
N LEU A 243 9.64 -13.58 -11.99
CA LEU A 243 10.44 -13.94 -10.81
C LEU A 243 10.89 -12.70 -10.03
N ARG A 244 11.30 -11.63 -10.74
CA ARG A 244 11.87 -10.41 -10.15
C ARG A 244 10.88 -9.24 -10.19
N MET A 245 9.71 -9.46 -9.58
CA MET A 245 8.66 -8.43 -9.52
C MET A 245 9.01 -7.35 -8.51
N TRP A 246 8.80 -6.09 -8.88
CA TRP A 246 8.98 -4.91 -8.05
C TRP A 246 7.73 -4.05 -8.13
N VAL A 247 7.43 -3.34 -7.05
CA VAL A 247 6.36 -2.35 -7.07
C VAL A 247 6.75 -1.17 -7.98
N THR A 248 5.80 -0.69 -8.75
CA THR A 248 5.96 0.55 -9.53
C THR A 248 5.67 1.76 -8.66
N ASP A 249 6.04 2.96 -9.13
CA ASP A 249 5.65 4.21 -8.45
C ASP A 249 4.13 4.34 -8.37
N PHE A 250 3.42 3.96 -9.43
CA PHE A 250 1.96 3.90 -9.44
C PHE A 250 1.41 2.89 -8.44
N GLY A 251 2.03 1.70 -8.34
CA GLY A 251 1.67 0.69 -7.35
C GLY A 251 1.91 1.17 -5.91
N GLN A 252 2.99 1.91 -5.68
CA GLN A 252 3.28 2.49 -4.37
C GLN A 252 2.29 3.61 -4.01
N GLN A 253 1.94 4.47 -4.97
CA GLN A 253 0.91 5.50 -4.78
C GLN A 253 -0.45 4.87 -4.46
N PHE A 254 -0.82 3.80 -5.16
CA PHE A 254 -2.04 3.05 -4.86
C PHE A 254 -2.02 2.42 -3.46
N LEU A 255 -0.90 1.81 -3.05
CA LEU A 255 -0.75 1.28 -1.68
C LEU A 255 -0.91 2.39 -0.64
N ASN A 256 -0.22 3.51 -0.80
CA ASN A 256 -0.34 4.64 0.11
C ASN A 256 -1.79 5.11 0.19
N PHE A 257 -2.47 5.21 -0.96
CA PHE A 257 -3.87 5.61 -1.03
C PHE A 257 -4.83 4.70 -0.24
N ILE A 258 -4.54 3.39 -0.17
CA ILE A 258 -5.40 2.43 0.54
C ILE A 258 -4.92 2.09 1.96
N THR A 259 -3.73 2.58 2.39
CA THR A 259 -3.11 2.25 3.69
C THR A 259 -2.83 3.46 4.58
N ASP A 260 -2.82 4.69 4.04
CA ASP A 260 -2.51 5.96 4.77
C ASP A 260 -3.59 6.36 5.79
N GLN A 261 -4.14 5.38 6.50
CA GLN A 261 -5.35 5.48 7.31
C GLN A 261 -5.12 4.97 8.75
N GLY A 262 -3.91 5.12 9.27
CA GLY A 262 -3.55 4.77 10.63
C GLY A 262 -3.12 5.96 11.45
#